data_1e63f132593dfd0e9619223983423c64
#
_entry.id   1e63f132593dfd0e9619223983423c64
#
_cell.length_a   1.000
_cell.length_b   1.000
_cell.length_c   1.000
_cell.angle_alpha   90.00
_cell.angle_beta   90.00
_cell.angle_gamma   90.00
#
_symmetry.space_group_name_H-M   'P 1'
#
loop_
_entity.id
_entity.type
_entity.pdbx_description
1 polymer ?
#
loop_
_entity_poly.entity_id
_entity_poly.type
_entity_poly.pdbx_seq_one_letter_code
_entity_poly.pdbx_strand_id
1 'polypeptide(L)'
;YTTPSGNIHGMPMAASIGEDNKEMSVHELDEKTFKQWEQLKNIGKIYPKVLPEDVVFISLRDFEKEEKHLIEKHGMKVITTAEVRRNGAENVCRKVLRYLSDCTDIYVSFDVDSLDSSISKGTGTPVSNGLREREVEDLISKFMQNRKICCFEITEVNPTLDKENLMAEIAFNILQRSVNILMMN
;
A
#
# COMPACT_ATOMS: atom_id res chain seq x y z
N TYR A 1 -17.72 8.21 -0.22
CA TYR A 1 -18.25 9.27 0.65
C TYR A 1 -17.24 10.42 0.86
N THR A 2 -15.94 10.16 0.93
CA THR A 2 -14.94 11.16 1.34
C THR A 2 -13.90 11.52 0.28
N THR A 3 -13.72 10.70 -0.77
CA THR A 3 -12.69 10.92 -1.79
C THR A 3 -12.90 12.24 -2.55
N PRO A 4 -11.89 13.13 -2.61
CA PRO A 4 -12.02 14.41 -3.30
C PRO A 4 -12.14 14.27 -4.82
N SER A 5 -11.44 13.31 -5.39
CA SER A 5 -11.42 13.06 -6.85
C SER A 5 -12.57 12.18 -7.33
N GLY A 6 -13.19 11.37 -6.45
CA GLY A 6 -14.12 10.31 -6.82
C GLY A 6 -13.47 9.14 -7.57
N ASN A 7 -12.15 9.13 -7.72
CA ASN A 7 -11.42 8.11 -8.46
C ASN A 7 -11.18 6.86 -7.61
N ILE A 8 -11.25 5.70 -8.25
CA ILE A 8 -11.19 4.40 -7.57
C ILE A 8 -9.83 4.14 -6.91
N HIS A 9 -8.72 4.72 -7.42
CA HIS A 9 -7.39 4.51 -6.87
C HIS A 9 -7.26 4.98 -5.40
N GLY A 10 -8.05 5.95 -4.97
CA GLY A 10 -8.10 6.39 -3.57
C GLY A 10 -8.97 5.53 -2.64
N MET A 11 -9.60 4.46 -3.14
CA MET A 11 -10.61 3.70 -2.39
C MET A 11 -10.30 2.21 -2.12
N PRO A 12 -9.25 1.58 -2.68
CA PRO A 12 -9.09 0.13 -2.60
C PRO A 12 -8.99 -0.39 -1.17
N MET A 13 -8.26 0.33 -0.30
CA MET A 13 -8.10 -0.07 1.09
C MET A 13 -9.42 0.05 1.86
N ALA A 14 -10.16 1.15 1.70
CA ALA A 14 -11.47 1.33 2.32
C ALA A 14 -12.46 0.24 1.88
N ALA A 15 -12.46 -0.11 0.58
CA ALA A 15 -13.26 -1.21 0.06
C ALA A 15 -12.86 -2.56 0.67
N SER A 16 -11.56 -2.80 0.86
CA SER A 16 -11.02 -4.06 1.37
C SER A 16 -11.33 -4.26 2.86
N ILE A 17 -11.25 -3.22 3.67
CA ILE A 17 -11.62 -3.26 5.09
C ILE A 17 -13.12 -3.07 5.34
N GLY A 18 -13.91 -2.80 4.29
CA GLY A 18 -15.36 -2.61 4.39
C GLY A 18 -15.79 -1.27 5.01
N GLU A 19 -14.94 -0.25 4.99
CA GLU A 19 -15.19 1.02 5.67
C GLU A 19 -15.76 2.08 4.72
N ASP A 20 -16.84 2.71 5.13
CA ASP A 20 -17.51 3.78 4.38
C ASP A 20 -17.03 5.18 4.79
N ASN A 21 -16.49 5.32 5.98
CA ASN A 21 -16.12 6.61 6.58
C ASN A 21 -17.25 7.66 6.57
N LYS A 22 -18.47 7.23 6.89
CA LYS A 22 -19.67 8.09 6.85
C LYS A 22 -19.57 9.29 7.80
N GLU A 23 -18.83 9.14 8.90
CA GLU A 23 -18.60 10.19 9.89
C GLU A 23 -17.90 11.43 9.30
N MET A 24 -17.07 11.19 8.28
CA MET A 24 -16.31 12.23 7.58
C MET A 24 -16.88 12.52 6.19
N SER A 25 -18.10 12.05 5.89
CA SER A 25 -18.68 12.18 4.56
C SER A 25 -18.80 13.65 4.11
N VAL A 26 -18.33 13.92 2.91
CA VAL A 26 -18.45 15.21 2.22
C VAL A 26 -19.32 15.12 0.97
N HIS A 27 -19.74 13.90 0.60
CA HIS A 27 -20.57 13.63 -0.57
C HIS A 27 -21.78 12.77 -0.20
N GLU A 28 -22.92 13.11 -0.77
CA GLU A 28 -24.06 12.20 -0.83
C GLU A 28 -23.95 11.32 -2.07
N LEU A 29 -24.15 10.02 -1.89
CA LEU A 29 -24.13 9.08 -3.01
C LEU A 29 -25.53 8.89 -3.59
N ASP A 30 -25.65 8.93 -4.92
CA ASP A 30 -26.84 8.45 -5.58
C ASP A 30 -27.00 6.93 -5.41
N GLU A 31 -28.21 6.42 -5.68
CA GLU A 31 -28.53 5.01 -5.51
C GLU A 31 -27.63 4.08 -6.36
N LYS A 32 -27.25 4.50 -7.56
CA LYS A 32 -26.42 3.73 -8.47
C LYS A 32 -24.98 3.63 -7.93
N THR A 33 -24.41 4.75 -7.53
CA THR A 33 -23.06 4.81 -6.96
C THR A 33 -22.99 4.03 -5.65
N PHE A 34 -24.00 4.14 -4.79
CA PHE A 34 -24.10 3.35 -3.58
C PHE A 34 -24.12 1.84 -3.88
N LYS A 35 -24.95 1.38 -4.82
CA LYS A 35 -25.00 -0.04 -5.21
C LYS A 35 -23.65 -0.54 -5.77
N GLN A 36 -22.98 0.27 -6.58
CA GLN A 36 -21.66 -0.08 -7.12
C GLN A 36 -20.59 -0.16 -6.03
N TRP A 37 -20.62 0.75 -5.06
CA TRP A 37 -19.74 0.71 -3.90
C TRP A 37 -19.96 -0.56 -3.04
N GLU A 38 -21.21 -0.90 -2.75
CA GLU A 38 -21.54 -2.12 -2.05
C GLU A 38 -21.11 -3.38 -2.81
N GLN A 39 -21.26 -3.39 -4.14
CA GLN A 39 -20.77 -4.48 -4.98
C GLN A 39 -19.25 -4.61 -4.90
N LEU A 40 -18.50 -3.51 -4.96
CA LEU A 40 -17.05 -3.50 -4.86
C LEU A 40 -16.58 -4.09 -3.53
N LYS A 41 -17.15 -3.65 -2.41
CA LYS A 41 -16.84 -4.19 -1.08
C LYS A 41 -17.10 -5.69 -0.96
N ASN A 42 -18.12 -6.19 -1.68
CA ASN A 42 -18.57 -7.58 -1.62
C ASN A 42 -18.02 -8.49 -2.74
N ILE A 43 -17.08 -8.02 -3.57
CA ILE A 43 -16.44 -8.86 -4.59
C ILE A 43 -15.87 -10.12 -3.95
N GLY A 44 -16.12 -11.28 -4.58
CA GLY A 44 -15.70 -12.58 -4.08
C GLY A 44 -16.54 -13.12 -2.91
N LYS A 45 -17.59 -12.39 -2.48
CA LYS A 45 -18.47 -12.76 -1.35
C LYS A 45 -17.72 -12.86 -0.01
N ILE A 46 -16.63 -12.14 0.13
CA ILE A 46 -15.83 -12.02 1.35
C ILE A 46 -15.91 -10.57 1.81
N TYR A 47 -16.33 -10.35 3.06
CA TYR A 47 -16.51 -9.02 3.63
C TYR A 47 -16.32 -9.05 5.16
N PRO A 48 -15.45 -8.21 5.72
CA PRO A 48 -14.38 -7.50 5.01
C PRO A 48 -13.36 -8.47 4.41
N LYS A 49 -12.52 -8.04 3.47
CA LYS A 49 -11.47 -8.86 2.85
C LYS A 49 -10.22 -8.95 3.72
N VAL A 50 -9.96 -7.90 4.48
CA VAL A 50 -8.88 -7.79 5.46
C VAL A 50 -9.40 -7.01 6.66
N LEU A 51 -8.97 -7.37 7.86
CA LEU A 51 -9.31 -6.62 9.06
C LEU A 51 -8.39 -5.40 9.19
N PRO A 52 -8.87 -4.24 9.68
CA PRO A 52 -8.03 -3.06 9.84
C PRO A 52 -6.79 -3.29 10.70
N GLU A 53 -6.89 -4.13 11.74
CA GLU A 53 -5.77 -4.52 12.60
C GLU A 53 -4.69 -5.33 11.88
N ASP A 54 -5.01 -5.95 10.74
CA ASP A 54 -4.08 -6.71 9.91
C ASP A 54 -3.44 -5.86 8.80
N VAL A 55 -3.70 -4.55 8.79
CA VAL A 55 -3.13 -3.61 7.82
C VAL A 55 -1.91 -2.91 8.40
N VAL A 56 -0.81 -2.88 7.64
CA VAL A 56 0.40 -2.13 7.98
C VAL A 56 0.79 -1.23 6.82
N PHE A 57 0.84 0.06 7.06
CA PHE A 57 1.36 1.04 6.11
C PHE A 57 2.84 1.30 6.37
N ILE A 58 3.67 1.28 5.32
CA ILE A 58 5.09 1.61 5.39
C ILE A 58 5.36 2.81 4.50
N SER A 59 5.95 3.86 5.05
CA SER A 59 6.26 5.12 4.37
C SER A 59 5.04 5.93 3.93
N LEU A 60 3.89 5.71 4.55
CA LEU A 60 2.72 6.57 4.37
C LEU A 60 3.07 7.99 4.85
N ARG A 61 2.86 9.00 3.99
CA ARG A 61 3.28 10.39 4.28
C ARG A 61 2.39 11.48 3.72
N ASP A 62 1.71 11.21 2.62
CA ASP A 62 0.71 12.10 2.04
C ASP A 62 -0.65 11.42 2.13
N PHE A 63 -1.52 11.98 2.92
CA PHE A 63 -2.87 11.46 3.14
C PHE A 63 -3.80 12.58 3.62
N GLU A 64 -5.06 12.41 3.34
CA GLU A 64 -6.08 13.38 3.70
C GLU A 64 -6.54 13.20 5.16
N LYS A 65 -7.24 14.22 5.68
CA LYS A 65 -7.77 14.16 7.06
C LYS A 65 -8.76 13.01 7.26
N GLU A 66 -9.49 12.63 6.21
CA GLU A 66 -10.45 11.53 6.19
C GLU A 66 -9.75 10.18 6.27
N GLU A 67 -8.64 10.03 5.58
CA GLU A 67 -7.79 8.82 5.65
C GLU A 67 -7.12 8.71 7.02
N LYS A 68 -6.59 9.83 7.52
CA LYS A 68 -6.03 9.90 8.86
C LYS A 68 -7.04 9.49 9.93
N HIS A 69 -8.27 9.96 9.80
CA HIS A 69 -9.36 9.58 10.71
C HIS A 69 -9.56 8.07 10.77
N LEU A 70 -9.57 7.38 9.62
CA LEU A 70 -9.73 5.92 9.59
C LEU A 70 -8.52 5.18 10.18
N ILE A 71 -7.31 5.64 9.89
CA ILE A 71 -6.09 5.08 10.46
C ILE A 71 -6.12 5.17 12.00
N GLU A 72 -6.50 6.33 12.54
CA GLU A 72 -6.58 6.57 13.98
C GLU A 72 -7.76 5.80 14.61
N LYS A 73 -8.94 5.82 13.98
CA LYS A 73 -10.16 5.12 14.43
C LYS A 73 -9.92 3.62 14.62
N HIS A 74 -9.23 3.01 13.68
CA HIS A 74 -8.96 1.57 13.68
C HIS A 74 -7.60 1.20 14.30
N GLY A 75 -6.80 2.16 14.71
CA GLY A 75 -5.47 1.91 15.27
C GLY A 75 -4.52 1.22 14.30
N MET A 76 -4.68 1.47 12.98
CA MET A 76 -3.87 0.81 11.95
C MET A 76 -2.39 1.11 12.14
N LYS A 77 -1.56 0.12 11.85
CA LYS A 77 -0.12 0.24 12.02
C LYS A 77 0.51 1.09 10.91
N VAL A 78 1.18 2.16 11.30
CA VAL A 78 1.98 2.99 10.38
C VAL A 78 3.44 2.93 10.80
N ILE A 79 4.33 2.74 9.82
CA ILE A 79 5.78 2.81 9.95
C ILE A 79 6.26 3.94 9.01
N THR A 80 6.82 4.98 9.58
CA THR A 80 7.25 6.14 8.82
C THR A 80 8.55 5.89 8.05
N THR A 81 8.81 6.68 7.00
CA THR A 81 10.12 6.68 6.30
C THR A 81 11.28 6.88 7.26
N ALA A 82 11.13 7.78 8.24
CA ALA A 82 12.16 8.01 9.27
C ALA A 82 12.41 6.78 10.15
N GLU A 83 11.37 6.00 10.45
CA GLU A 83 11.53 4.72 11.18
C GLU A 83 12.25 3.68 10.34
N VAL A 84 11.94 3.58 9.04
CA VAL A 84 12.66 2.69 8.12
C VAL A 84 14.15 3.03 8.11
N ARG A 85 14.50 4.30 7.95
CA ARG A 85 15.89 4.76 7.93
C ARG A 85 16.63 4.52 9.25
N ARG A 86 15.97 4.77 10.37
CA ARG A 86 16.58 4.60 11.69
C ARG A 86 16.80 3.13 12.06
N ASN A 87 15.85 2.26 11.72
CA ASN A 87 15.84 0.88 12.17
C ASN A 87 16.43 -0.09 11.16
N GLY A 88 16.45 0.28 9.88
CA GLY A 88 16.86 -0.59 8.76
C GLY A 88 15.80 -1.63 8.38
N ALA A 89 15.89 -2.13 7.16
CA ALA A 89 14.92 -3.04 6.56
C ALA A 89 14.69 -4.32 7.38
N GLU A 90 15.75 -4.93 7.90
CA GLU A 90 15.68 -6.16 8.72
C GLU A 90 14.81 -5.99 9.97
N ASN A 91 15.02 -4.91 10.73
CA ASN A 91 14.26 -4.68 11.97
C ASN A 91 12.82 -4.27 11.68
N VAL A 92 12.59 -3.51 10.60
CA VAL A 92 11.25 -3.14 10.15
C VAL A 92 10.48 -4.38 9.72
N CYS A 93 11.06 -5.22 8.88
CA CYS A 93 10.44 -6.48 8.45
C CYS A 93 10.09 -7.36 9.67
N ARG A 94 11.04 -7.55 10.59
CA ARG A 94 10.78 -8.32 11.82
C ARG A 94 9.65 -7.73 12.68
N LYS A 95 9.58 -6.39 12.79
CA LYS A 95 8.52 -5.70 13.53
C LYS A 95 7.15 -5.93 12.88
N VAL A 96 7.06 -5.85 11.55
CA VAL A 96 5.83 -6.10 10.78
C VAL A 96 5.39 -7.55 10.90
N LEU A 97 6.29 -8.51 10.64
CA LEU A 97 5.98 -9.94 10.72
C LEU A 97 5.58 -10.39 12.13
N ARG A 98 6.11 -9.75 13.16
CA ARG A 98 5.66 -9.98 14.54
C ARG A 98 4.27 -9.39 14.77
N TYR A 99 3.99 -8.20 14.25
CA TYR A 99 2.67 -7.58 14.36
C TYR A 99 1.60 -8.41 13.67
N LEU A 100 1.91 -8.98 12.50
CA LEU A 100 1.05 -9.87 11.71
C LEU A 100 1.26 -11.36 12.06
N SER A 101 1.66 -11.67 13.32
CA SER A 101 1.98 -13.06 13.71
C SER A 101 0.81 -14.02 13.55
N ASP A 102 -0.39 -13.55 13.78
CA ASP A 102 -1.62 -14.35 13.75
C ASP A 102 -2.18 -14.54 12.33
N CYS A 103 -1.71 -13.75 11.35
CA CYS A 103 -2.04 -13.94 9.95
C CYS A 103 -1.33 -15.20 9.41
N THR A 104 -2.06 -16.03 8.68
CA THR A 104 -1.50 -17.21 7.97
C THR A 104 -0.84 -16.79 6.66
N ASP A 105 -1.43 -15.83 5.98
CA ASP A 105 -1.05 -15.35 4.66
C ASP A 105 -0.90 -13.83 4.69
N ILE A 106 0.12 -13.32 4.01
CA ILE A 106 0.42 -11.89 3.95
C ILE A 106 0.53 -11.48 2.48
N TYR A 107 -0.24 -10.47 2.12
CA TYR A 107 -0.18 -9.80 0.83
C TYR A 107 0.69 -8.55 0.96
N VAL A 108 1.61 -8.36 0.02
CA VAL A 108 2.48 -7.18 -0.04
C VAL A 108 2.16 -6.39 -1.31
N SER A 109 1.71 -5.15 -1.13
CA SER A 109 1.54 -4.18 -2.22
C SER A 109 2.68 -3.17 -2.16
N PHE A 110 3.45 -3.07 -3.24
CA PHE A 110 4.45 -2.04 -3.43
C PHE A 110 3.92 -0.98 -4.38
N ASP A 111 3.53 0.12 -3.83
CA ASP A 111 3.19 1.33 -4.56
C ASP A 111 4.47 2.12 -4.83
N VAL A 112 4.76 2.38 -6.12
CA VAL A 112 6.01 3.05 -6.52
C VAL A 112 6.07 4.50 -6.08
N ASP A 113 4.95 5.13 -5.76
CA ASP A 113 4.96 6.49 -5.23
C ASP A 113 5.36 6.56 -3.74
N SER A 114 5.53 5.41 -3.07
CA SER A 114 6.21 5.32 -1.78
C SER A 114 7.70 5.71 -1.86
N LEU A 115 8.30 5.65 -3.04
CA LEU A 115 9.63 6.17 -3.32
C LEU A 115 9.65 7.70 -3.25
N ASP A 116 10.84 8.26 -3.03
CA ASP A 116 11.04 9.71 -3.01
C ASP A 116 10.78 10.33 -4.39
N SER A 117 10.11 11.48 -4.44
CA SER A 117 9.76 12.16 -5.70
C SER A 117 10.96 12.55 -6.58
N SER A 118 12.18 12.52 -6.05
CA SER A 118 13.40 12.74 -6.83
C SER A 118 13.67 11.59 -7.82
N ILE A 119 13.18 10.38 -7.51
CA ILE A 119 13.31 9.17 -8.34
C ILE A 119 11.96 8.65 -8.84
N SER A 120 10.87 8.91 -8.11
CA SER A 120 9.51 8.48 -8.47
C SER A 120 8.84 9.51 -9.38
N LYS A 121 9.26 9.58 -10.64
CA LYS A 121 8.71 10.51 -11.65
C LYS A 121 7.66 9.87 -12.55
N GLY A 122 7.69 8.56 -12.67
CA GLY A 122 6.77 7.76 -13.49
C GLY A 122 5.53 7.31 -12.73
N THR A 123 4.96 8.16 -11.89
CA THR A 123 3.73 7.90 -11.13
C THR A 123 2.83 9.14 -11.08
N GLY A 124 1.57 8.96 -10.69
CA GLY A 124 0.56 10.02 -10.67
C GLY A 124 0.78 11.04 -9.56
N THR A 125 1.24 10.62 -8.38
CA THR A 125 1.32 11.44 -7.16
C THR A 125 2.69 11.39 -6.48
N PRO A 126 3.77 11.87 -7.15
CA PRO A 126 5.11 11.83 -6.56
C PRO A 126 5.24 12.79 -5.38
N VAL A 127 5.61 12.28 -4.20
CA VAL A 127 5.74 13.04 -2.94
C VAL A 127 7.15 12.93 -2.38
N SER A 128 7.69 14.04 -1.87
CA SER A 128 9.01 14.09 -1.26
C SER A 128 9.10 13.34 0.08
N ASN A 129 10.33 13.11 0.54
CA ASN A 129 10.63 12.35 1.76
C ASN A 129 10.19 10.88 1.74
N GLY A 130 10.05 10.30 0.54
CA GLY A 130 9.79 8.89 0.33
C GLY A 130 11.01 8.01 0.58
N LEU A 131 10.86 6.72 0.32
CA LEU A 131 11.93 5.74 0.41
C LEU A 131 12.91 5.90 -0.75
N ARG A 132 14.17 5.53 -0.52
CA ARG A 132 15.16 5.37 -1.58
C ARG A 132 15.00 3.99 -2.21
N GLU A 133 15.42 3.84 -3.46
CA GLU A 133 15.38 2.57 -4.18
C GLU A 133 15.96 1.41 -3.34
N ARG A 134 17.16 1.59 -2.80
CA ARG A 134 17.82 0.56 -1.98
C ARG A 134 17.04 0.23 -0.69
N GLU A 135 16.39 1.23 -0.07
CA GLU A 135 15.58 0.99 1.13
C GLU A 135 14.38 0.10 0.80
N VAL A 136 13.76 0.27 -0.37
CA VAL A 136 12.65 -0.56 -0.86
C VAL A 136 13.14 -1.94 -1.25
N GLU A 137 14.24 -2.03 -2.02
CA GLU A 137 14.84 -3.31 -2.40
C GLU A 137 15.15 -4.19 -1.19
N ASP A 138 15.76 -3.61 -0.17
CA ASP A 138 16.11 -4.32 1.05
C ASP A 138 14.85 -4.75 1.83
N LEU A 139 13.84 -3.88 1.96
CA LEU A 139 12.57 -4.20 2.62
C LEU A 139 11.85 -5.36 1.92
N ILE A 140 11.61 -5.21 0.62
CA ILE A 140 10.89 -6.23 -0.17
C ILE A 140 11.66 -7.54 -0.17
N SER A 141 12.98 -7.50 -0.34
CA SER A 141 13.81 -8.71 -0.27
C SER A 141 13.67 -9.45 1.06
N LYS A 142 13.55 -8.72 2.17
CA LYS A 142 13.36 -9.32 3.49
C LYS A 142 11.96 -9.91 3.66
N PHE A 143 10.93 -9.24 3.15
CA PHE A 143 9.58 -9.80 3.15
C PHE A 143 9.50 -11.06 2.30
N MET A 144 10.04 -11.06 1.08
CA MET A 144 10.00 -12.20 0.17
C MET A 144 10.67 -13.47 0.71
N GLN A 145 11.54 -13.37 1.70
CA GLN A 145 12.13 -14.52 2.40
C GLN A 145 11.16 -15.22 3.36
N ASN A 146 10.01 -14.61 3.66
CA ASN A 146 9.06 -15.18 4.61
C ASN A 146 7.98 -15.99 3.87
N ARG A 147 7.76 -17.23 4.29
CA ARG A 147 6.80 -18.16 3.66
C ARG A 147 5.33 -17.73 3.79
N LYS A 148 5.01 -16.80 4.68
CA LYS A 148 3.67 -16.23 4.80
C LYS A 148 3.33 -15.27 3.66
N ILE A 149 4.33 -14.78 2.91
CA ILE A 149 4.07 -13.91 1.75
C ILE A 149 3.51 -14.76 0.62
N CYS A 150 2.21 -14.65 0.41
CA CYS A 150 1.47 -15.41 -0.60
C CYS A 150 1.21 -14.61 -1.89
N CYS A 151 1.30 -13.29 -1.82
CA CYS A 151 1.09 -12.42 -2.97
C CYS A 151 1.97 -11.17 -2.87
N PHE A 152 2.50 -10.75 -4.01
CA PHE A 152 3.24 -9.50 -4.17
C PHE A 152 2.77 -8.79 -5.45
N GLU A 153 2.48 -7.51 -5.34
CA GLU A 153 2.17 -6.67 -6.50
C GLU A 153 3.01 -5.39 -6.51
N ILE A 154 3.12 -4.79 -7.67
CA ILE A 154 3.69 -3.46 -7.89
C ILE A 154 2.62 -2.61 -8.57
N THR A 155 2.31 -1.46 -7.98
CA THR A 155 1.24 -0.57 -8.44
C THR A 155 1.76 0.82 -8.79
N GLU A 156 0.92 1.62 -9.45
CA GLU A 156 1.12 3.03 -9.78
C GLU A 156 2.29 3.33 -10.75
N VAL A 157 2.85 2.33 -11.42
CA VAL A 157 3.80 2.57 -12.52
C VAL A 157 3.07 3.15 -13.71
N ASN A 158 3.36 4.41 -14.06
CA ASN A 158 2.74 5.10 -15.18
C ASN A 158 3.77 5.42 -16.28
N PRO A 159 3.87 4.61 -17.35
CA PRO A 159 4.85 4.80 -18.40
C PRO A 159 4.68 6.12 -19.18
N THR A 160 3.48 6.70 -19.17
CA THR A 160 3.21 7.96 -19.89
C THR A 160 3.86 9.18 -19.19
N LEU A 161 4.14 9.07 -17.91
CA LEU A 161 4.81 10.08 -17.10
C LEU A 161 6.31 9.83 -16.95
N ASP A 162 6.77 8.61 -17.24
CA ASP A 162 8.15 8.14 -17.04
C ASP A 162 8.99 8.34 -18.31
N LYS A 163 9.41 9.57 -18.56
CA LYS A 163 10.11 9.96 -19.81
C LYS A 163 11.44 9.23 -20.04
N GLU A 164 12.09 8.78 -18.98
CA GLU A 164 13.40 8.13 -19.00
C GLU A 164 13.31 6.64 -18.63
N ASN A 165 12.09 6.10 -18.49
CA ASN A 165 11.80 4.75 -18.00
C ASN A 165 12.41 4.40 -16.64
N LEU A 166 12.86 5.40 -15.88
CA LEU A 166 13.55 5.19 -14.61
C LEU A 166 12.70 4.42 -13.60
N MET A 167 11.41 4.79 -13.49
CA MET A 167 10.49 4.12 -12.58
C MET A 167 10.18 2.70 -13.03
N ALA A 168 10.01 2.48 -14.33
CA ALA A 168 9.79 1.15 -14.89
C ALA A 168 11.01 0.25 -14.67
N GLU A 169 12.22 0.77 -14.80
CA GLU A 169 13.47 0.05 -14.51
C GLU A 169 13.60 -0.31 -13.03
N ILE A 170 13.33 0.62 -12.14
CA ILE A 170 13.32 0.37 -10.68
C ILE A 170 12.30 -0.72 -10.33
N ALA A 171 11.07 -0.60 -10.82
CA ALA A 171 10.02 -1.59 -10.60
C ALA A 171 10.41 -2.97 -11.13
N PHE A 172 11.00 -3.04 -12.32
CA PHE A 172 11.48 -4.28 -12.92
C PHE A 172 12.61 -4.92 -12.10
N ASN A 173 13.58 -4.14 -11.65
CA ASN A 173 14.70 -4.64 -10.84
C ASN A 173 14.20 -5.23 -9.51
N ILE A 174 13.24 -4.55 -8.86
CA ILE A 174 12.61 -5.04 -7.64
C ILE A 174 11.83 -6.34 -7.90
N LEU A 175 11.06 -6.40 -8.98
CA LEU A 175 10.32 -7.60 -9.38
C LEU A 175 11.27 -8.77 -9.64
N GLN A 176 12.30 -8.56 -10.44
CA GLN A 176 13.31 -9.60 -10.77
C GLN A 176 13.98 -10.15 -9.52
N ARG A 177 14.38 -9.25 -8.59
CA ARG A 177 14.99 -9.66 -7.33
C ARG A 177 14.03 -10.47 -6.46
N SER A 178 12.74 -10.05 -6.40
CA SER A 178 11.70 -10.75 -5.67
C SER A 178 11.45 -12.15 -6.20
N VAL A 179 11.35 -12.30 -7.52
CA VAL A 179 11.18 -13.60 -8.18
C VAL A 179 12.39 -14.51 -7.91
N ASN A 180 13.62 -14.00 -8.01
CA ASN A 180 14.83 -14.78 -7.72
C ASN A 180 14.83 -15.31 -6.28
N ILE A 181 14.39 -14.51 -5.30
CA ILE A 181 14.28 -14.96 -3.90
C ILE A 181 13.23 -16.07 -3.77
N LEU A 182 12.07 -15.91 -4.39
CA LEU A 182 11.00 -16.92 -4.34
C LEU A 182 11.42 -18.26 -4.98
N MET A 183 12.26 -18.22 -6.02
CA MET A 183 12.79 -19.43 -6.66
C MET A 183 13.86 -20.17 -5.84
N MET A 184 14.43 -19.51 -4.82
CA MET A 184 15.45 -20.09 -3.93
C MET A 184 14.86 -20.67 -2.64
N ASN A 185 13.58 -20.39 -2.33
CA ASN A 185 12.86 -20.86 -1.14
C ASN A 185 12.04 -22.13 -1.43
#